data_112de545a031259c128a442d6670551c
#
_entry.id   112de545a031259c128a442d6670551c
#
_cell.length_a   1.000
_cell.length_b   1.000
_cell.length_c   1.000
_cell.angle_alpha   90.00
_cell.angle_beta   90.00
_cell.angle_gamma   90.00
#
_symmetry.space_group_name_H-M   'P 1'
#
loop_
_entity.id
_entity.type
_entity.pdbx_description
1 polymer ?
#
loop_
_entity_poly.entity_id
_entity_poly.type
_entity_poly.pdbx_seq_one_letter_code
_entity_poly.pdbx_strand_id
1 'polypeptide(L)'
;MEYLTGVINEINHLPYDIRAEVLLNHLLDKEIISDNEYIVKHQGKFVRGYRTDVLGAKLTDFNYDPTQLIEVSLSRDSLYDILPEGVSHYAKNETQGKGVETMLKDYRERKQEEKAARTFFSPFENEIFKLGVEIESFEQDSFKELNANEISTLFYELWGVSKDFPTLLVSKFIRLLPYSYKIVGNIPLTVQILSKLLGEEVQLKEREFATYSDESQGFCLGEDIYLGVDMITGTAYEDYTKHLTLEI
;
A
#
# COMPACT_ATOMS: atom_id res chain seq x y z
N MET A 1 -31.05 -16.39 -7.19
CA MET A 1 -30.32 -17.50 -7.86
C MET A 1 -29.76 -17.11 -9.22
N GLU A 2 -30.55 -16.68 -10.19
CA GLU A 2 -30.03 -16.25 -11.52
C GLU A 2 -28.98 -15.12 -11.46
N TYR A 3 -29.09 -14.23 -10.49
CA TYR A 3 -28.20 -13.11 -10.30
C TYR A 3 -26.76 -13.54 -9.91
N LEU A 4 -26.59 -14.38 -8.87
CA LEU A 4 -25.28 -14.88 -8.45
C LEU A 4 -24.59 -15.68 -9.56
N THR A 5 -25.38 -16.42 -10.36
CA THR A 5 -24.84 -17.15 -11.52
C THR A 5 -24.30 -16.20 -12.60
N GLY A 6 -24.94 -15.04 -12.78
CA GLY A 6 -24.46 -13.99 -13.67
C GLY A 6 -23.11 -13.44 -13.23
N VAL A 7 -22.98 -13.10 -11.94
CA VAL A 7 -21.73 -12.61 -11.34
C VAL A 7 -20.58 -13.62 -11.48
N ILE A 8 -20.87 -14.89 -11.22
CA ILE A 8 -19.88 -15.98 -11.36
C ILE A 8 -19.40 -16.09 -12.81
N ASN A 9 -20.32 -15.98 -13.78
CA ASN A 9 -19.93 -16.01 -15.18
C ASN A 9 -19.03 -14.83 -15.55
N GLU A 10 -19.31 -13.64 -15.06
CA GLU A 10 -18.45 -12.47 -15.25
C GLU A 10 -17.07 -12.67 -14.65
N ILE A 11 -16.98 -13.16 -13.41
CA ILE A 11 -15.71 -13.45 -12.75
C ILE A 11 -14.89 -14.48 -13.54
N ASN A 12 -15.53 -15.54 -14.03
CA ASN A 12 -14.87 -16.61 -14.77
C ASN A 12 -14.39 -16.20 -16.18
N HIS A 13 -14.91 -15.10 -16.72
CA HIS A 13 -14.56 -14.59 -18.05
C HIS A 13 -13.83 -13.25 -18.01
N LEU A 14 -13.23 -12.88 -16.88
CA LEU A 14 -12.42 -11.67 -16.78
C LEU A 14 -11.28 -11.70 -17.79
N PRO A 15 -11.19 -10.68 -18.69
CA PRO A 15 -10.17 -10.64 -19.75
C PRO A 15 -8.79 -10.19 -19.27
N TYR A 16 -8.66 -9.77 -18.02
CA TYR A 16 -7.44 -9.22 -17.44
C TYR A 16 -7.24 -9.75 -16.02
N ASP A 17 -5.98 -9.71 -15.60
CA ASP A 17 -5.61 -10.04 -14.23
C ASP A 17 -5.97 -8.88 -13.29
N ILE A 18 -6.71 -9.19 -12.24
CA ILE A 18 -7.09 -8.25 -11.19
C ILE A 18 -6.89 -8.89 -9.83
N ARG A 19 -6.44 -8.11 -8.86
CA ARG A 19 -6.36 -8.58 -7.47
C ARG A 19 -7.76 -8.90 -6.95
N ALA A 20 -7.87 -9.97 -6.24
CA ALA A 20 -9.16 -10.44 -5.71
C ALA A 20 -9.80 -9.43 -4.74
N GLU A 21 -8.99 -8.72 -3.93
CA GLU A 21 -9.49 -7.69 -3.02
C GLU A 21 -10.14 -6.53 -3.80
N VAL A 22 -9.52 -6.08 -4.90
CA VAL A 22 -10.05 -5.01 -5.75
C VAL A 22 -11.35 -5.45 -6.40
N LEU A 23 -11.40 -6.70 -6.92
CA LEU A 23 -12.59 -7.25 -7.54
C LEU A 23 -13.75 -7.33 -6.55
N LEU A 24 -13.51 -7.92 -5.37
CA LEU A 24 -14.56 -8.08 -4.37
C LEU A 24 -14.98 -6.76 -3.76
N ASN A 25 -14.04 -5.83 -3.51
CA ASN A 25 -14.39 -4.48 -3.08
C ASN A 25 -15.30 -3.77 -4.10
N HIS A 26 -15.03 -3.90 -5.40
CA HIS A 26 -15.89 -3.32 -6.42
C HIS A 26 -17.29 -3.95 -6.42
N LEU A 27 -17.42 -5.26 -6.23
CA LEU A 27 -18.71 -5.95 -6.15
C LEU A 27 -19.50 -5.54 -4.90
N LEU A 28 -18.82 -5.31 -3.78
CA LEU A 28 -19.42 -4.81 -2.53
C LEU A 28 -19.83 -3.33 -2.66
N ASP A 29 -18.98 -2.46 -3.19
CA ASP A 29 -19.26 -1.02 -3.41
C ASP A 29 -20.47 -0.80 -4.32
N LYS A 30 -20.71 -1.71 -5.29
CA LYS A 30 -21.88 -1.72 -6.17
C LYS A 30 -23.11 -2.43 -5.59
N GLU A 31 -23.02 -2.88 -4.35
CA GLU A 31 -24.11 -3.67 -3.72
C GLU A 31 -24.52 -4.91 -4.54
N ILE A 32 -23.58 -5.41 -5.36
CA ILE A 32 -23.79 -6.61 -6.18
C ILE A 32 -23.78 -7.87 -5.31
N ILE A 33 -22.92 -7.92 -4.32
CA ILE A 33 -22.84 -8.98 -3.33
C ILE A 33 -22.78 -8.37 -1.93
N SER A 34 -23.18 -9.14 -0.92
CA SER A 34 -23.03 -8.77 0.49
C SER A 34 -21.78 -9.43 1.08
N ASP A 35 -21.27 -8.88 2.17
CA ASP A 35 -20.07 -9.39 2.85
C ASP A 35 -20.21 -10.84 3.35
N ASN A 36 -21.42 -11.30 3.55
CA ASN A 36 -21.72 -12.68 3.98
C ASN A 36 -22.03 -13.65 2.82
N GLU A 37 -21.95 -13.20 1.55
CA GLU A 37 -22.31 -14.02 0.39
C GLU A 37 -21.11 -14.58 -0.36
N TYR A 38 -19.88 -14.31 0.12
CA TYR A 38 -18.68 -14.86 -0.51
C TYR A 38 -17.73 -15.50 0.50
N ILE A 39 -16.96 -16.46 0.02
CA ILE A 39 -15.82 -17.06 0.69
C ILE A 39 -14.66 -17.17 -0.28
N VAL A 40 -13.44 -17.12 0.22
CA VAL A 40 -12.24 -17.30 -0.59
C VAL A 40 -11.57 -18.63 -0.27
N LYS A 41 -10.97 -19.24 -1.30
CA LYS A 41 -10.24 -20.49 -1.17
C LYS A 41 -8.90 -20.40 -1.84
N HIS A 42 -7.84 -20.55 -1.08
CA HIS A 42 -6.49 -20.60 -1.58
C HIS A 42 -6.20 -21.98 -2.21
N GLN A 43 -5.81 -21.98 -3.50
CA GLN A 43 -5.56 -23.20 -4.27
C GLN A 43 -4.10 -23.67 -4.23
N GLY A 44 -3.23 -22.89 -3.62
CA GLY A 44 -1.80 -23.16 -3.54
C GLY A 44 -0.96 -22.12 -4.27
N LYS A 45 0.33 -22.39 -4.33
CA LYS A 45 1.39 -21.46 -4.63
C LYS A 45 1.24 -20.72 -5.96
N PHE A 46 1.23 -19.42 -5.88
CA PHE A 46 1.43 -18.50 -6.99
C PHE A 46 2.93 -18.42 -7.34
N VAL A 47 3.35 -19.11 -8.36
CA VAL A 47 4.78 -19.21 -8.72
C VAL A 47 5.21 -18.18 -9.77
N ARG A 48 4.28 -17.59 -10.54
CA ARG A 48 4.63 -16.81 -11.72
C ARG A 48 3.78 -15.55 -11.87
N GLY A 49 4.45 -14.42 -12.18
CA GLY A 49 3.83 -13.11 -12.33
C GLY A 49 2.83 -12.94 -13.48
N TYR A 50 2.61 -13.95 -14.30
CA TYR A 50 1.61 -13.96 -15.37
C TYR A 50 0.38 -14.82 -15.06
N ARG A 51 0.31 -15.43 -13.87
CA ARG A 51 -0.90 -16.12 -13.45
C ARG A 51 -1.87 -15.12 -12.88
N THR A 52 -3.13 -15.29 -13.25
CA THR A 52 -4.23 -14.53 -12.65
C THR A 52 -4.37 -14.86 -11.17
N ASP A 53 -4.62 -13.84 -10.35
CA ASP A 53 -4.85 -14.00 -8.92
C ASP A 53 -6.17 -14.76 -8.67
N VAL A 54 -7.22 -14.37 -9.41
CA VAL A 54 -8.53 -15.04 -9.38
C VAL A 54 -8.54 -16.16 -10.42
N LEU A 55 -8.65 -17.41 -9.96
CA LEU A 55 -8.72 -18.58 -10.83
C LEU A 55 -10.13 -18.85 -11.35
N GLY A 56 -11.13 -18.38 -10.62
CA GLY A 56 -12.54 -18.53 -10.95
C GLY A 56 -13.42 -18.54 -9.72
N ALA A 57 -14.73 -18.55 -9.95
CA ALA A 57 -15.75 -18.58 -8.90
C ALA A 57 -16.78 -19.68 -9.17
N LYS A 58 -17.37 -20.22 -8.12
CA LYS A 58 -18.46 -21.17 -8.20
C LYS A 58 -19.45 -20.97 -7.04
N LEU A 59 -20.67 -21.45 -7.21
CA LEU A 59 -21.63 -21.55 -6.11
C LEU A 59 -21.26 -22.72 -5.21
N THR A 60 -21.33 -22.48 -3.91
CA THR A 60 -21.14 -23.49 -2.87
C THR A 60 -22.28 -23.39 -1.88
N ASP A 61 -22.89 -24.53 -1.57
CA ASP A 61 -23.92 -24.61 -0.54
C ASP A 61 -23.27 -24.76 0.83
N PHE A 62 -23.76 -24.00 1.80
CA PHE A 62 -23.29 -24.12 3.18
C PHE A 62 -24.05 -25.26 3.84
N ASN A 63 -23.34 -26.28 4.37
CA ASN A 63 -23.95 -27.54 4.89
C ASN A 63 -24.95 -27.35 6.03
N TYR A 64 -25.02 -26.18 6.65
CA TYR A 64 -25.86 -25.90 7.82
C TYR A 64 -26.97 -24.87 7.59
N ASP A 65 -26.89 -24.14 6.46
CA ASP A 65 -27.83 -23.10 6.09
C ASP A 65 -28.12 -23.20 4.58
N PRO A 66 -29.38 -23.01 4.12
CA PRO A 66 -29.72 -23.01 2.69
C PRO A 66 -29.12 -21.80 1.92
N THR A 67 -28.31 -20.97 2.54
CA THR A 67 -27.62 -19.86 1.89
C THR A 67 -26.57 -20.36 0.91
N GLN A 68 -26.69 -19.89 -0.33
CA GLN A 68 -25.67 -20.14 -1.34
C GLN A 68 -24.60 -19.05 -1.26
N LEU A 69 -23.35 -19.48 -1.26
CA LEU A 69 -22.19 -18.61 -1.21
C LEU A 69 -21.42 -18.69 -2.52
N ILE A 70 -20.78 -17.59 -2.90
CA ILE A 70 -19.80 -17.55 -3.98
C ILE A 70 -18.46 -17.99 -3.41
N GLU A 71 -17.95 -19.14 -3.81
CA GLU A 71 -16.57 -19.57 -3.51
C GLU A 71 -15.67 -19.02 -4.60
N VAL A 72 -14.77 -18.08 -4.25
CA VAL A 72 -13.76 -17.54 -5.15
C VAL A 72 -12.45 -18.27 -4.94
N SER A 73 -11.95 -18.90 -5.97
CA SER A 73 -10.67 -19.64 -5.94
C SER A 73 -9.52 -18.69 -6.27
N LEU A 74 -8.54 -18.64 -5.37
CA LEU A 74 -7.37 -17.78 -5.49
C LEU A 74 -6.09 -18.58 -5.75
N SER A 75 -5.21 -18.03 -6.60
CA SER A 75 -3.88 -18.57 -6.89
C SER A 75 -2.86 -18.10 -5.86
N ARG A 76 -3.14 -18.30 -4.59
CA ARG A 76 -2.28 -17.86 -3.46
C ARG A 76 -1.97 -19.03 -2.54
N ASP A 77 -0.85 -18.89 -1.81
CA ASP A 77 -0.49 -19.84 -0.76
C ASP A 77 -1.49 -19.78 0.39
N SER A 78 -1.92 -20.93 0.84
CA SER A 78 -2.67 -21.14 2.09
C SER A 78 -1.73 -20.96 3.29
N LEU A 79 -2.29 -20.68 4.47
CA LEU A 79 -1.54 -20.74 5.73
C LEU A 79 -0.88 -22.10 5.93
N TYR A 80 -1.52 -23.16 5.47
CA TYR A 80 -0.94 -24.50 5.44
C TYR A 80 0.36 -24.57 4.64
N ASP A 81 0.46 -23.89 3.51
CA ASP A 81 1.64 -23.92 2.62
C ASP A 81 2.81 -23.08 3.16
N ILE A 82 2.52 -22.09 4.02
CA ILE A 82 3.49 -21.17 4.60
C ILE A 82 4.06 -21.72 5.92
N LEU A 83 3.24 -22.43 6.69
CA LEU A 83 3.63 -22.95 8.00
C LEU A 83 4.57 -24.16 7.86
N PRO A 84 5.47 -24.38 8.84
CA PRO A 84 6.31 -25.57 8.87
C PRO A 84 5.48 -26.85 8.87
N GLU A 85 5.91 -27.89 8.13
CA GLU A 85 5.24 -29.18 7.98
C GLU A 85 4.87 -29.81 9.34
N GLY A 86 5.72 -29.65 10.35
CA GLY A 86 5.50 -30.18 11.70
C GLY A 86 4.28 -29.62 12.46
N VAL A 87 3.67 -28.53 11.96
CA VAL A 87 2.42 -27.97 12.53
C VAL A 87 1.21 -28.77 12.05
N SER A 88 1.25 -29.26 10.82
CA SER A 88 0.11 -29.88 10.14
C SER A 88 0.22 -31.39 10.01
N HIS A 89 1.43 -31.94 10.13
CA HIS A 89 1.71 -33.36 10.00
C HIS A 89 2.46 -33.90 11.20
N TYR A 90 2.07 -35.11 11.62
CA TYR A 90 2.80 -35.80 12.66
C TYR A 90 4.14 -36.35 12.13
N ALA A 91 5.20 -36.21 12.91
CA ALA A 91 6.48 -36.81 12.59
C ALA A 91 6.33 -38.36 12.58
N LYS A 92 6.49 -38.95 11.43
CA LYS A 92 6.51 -40.43 11.29
C LYS A 92 7.95 -40.89 11.33
N ASN A 93 8.23 -41.90 12.16
CA ASN A 93 9.54 -42.55 12.15
C ASN A 93 9.79 -43.14 10.76
N GLU A 94 10.84 -42.68 10.11
CA GLU A 94 11.31 -43.25 8.85
C GLU A 94 11.77 -44.69 9.09
N THR A 95 10.92 -45.65 8.83
CA THR A 95 11.31 -47.05 8.76
C THR A 95 11.90 -47.29 7.36
N GLN A 96 13.20 -47.47 7.29
CA GLN A 96 13.88 -47.91 6.08
C GLN A 96 13.26 -49.22 5.58
N GLY A 97 12.89 -49.29 4.28
CA GLY A 97 12.39 -50.53 3.64
C GLY A 97 10.87 -50.61 3.54
N LYS A 98 10.14 -49.53 3.51
CA LYS A 98 8.70 -49.54 3.28
C LYS A 98 8.34 -50.06 1.89
N GLY A 99 7.51 -51.08 1.78
CA GLY A 99 6.94 -51.52 0.52
C GLY A 99 5.97 -50.49 -0.08
N VAL A 100 5.68 -50.62 -1.40
CA VAL A 100 4.81 -49.71 -2.17
C VAL A 100 3.44 -49.50 -1.50
N GLU A 101 2.87 -50.51 -0.90
CA GLU A 101 1.57 -50.42 -0.18
C GLU A 101 1.63 -49.48 1.01
N THR A 102 2.73 -49.52 1.77
CA THR A 102 2.92 -48.62 2.92
C THR A 102 3.07 -47.19 2.47
N MET A 103 3.81 -46.95 1.37
CA MET A 103 3.95 -45.62 0.78
C MET A 103 2.63 -45.04 0.30
N LEU A 104 1.77 -45.87 -0.31
CA LEU A 104 0.44 -45.46 -0.77
C LEU A 104 -0.48 -45.13 0.44
N LYS A 105 -0.37 -45.87 1.51
CA LYS A 105 -1.12 -45.60 2.74
C LYS A 105 -0.66 -44.28 3.36
N ASP A 106 0.64 -44.08 3.52
CA ASP A 106 1.22 -42.83 4.05
C ASP A 106 0.81 -41.63 3.21
N TYR A 107 0.80 -41.76 1.89
CA TYR A 107 0.36 -40.70 0.98
C TYR A 107 -1.11 -40.32 1.18
N ARG A 108 -1.99 -41.32 1.31
CA ARG A 108 -3.43 -41.07 1.57
C ARG A 108 -3.68 -40.41 2.91
N GLU A 109 -2.95 -40.82 3.94
CA GLU A 109 -3.03 -40.22 5.27
C GLU A 109 -2.57 -38.77 5.23
N ARG A 110 -1.42 -38.47 4.61
CA ARG A 110 -0.94 -37.08 4.43
C ARG A 110 -1.92 -36.21 3.64
N LYS A 111 -2.58 -36.75 2.63
CA LYS A 111 -3.62 -36.02 1.89
C LYS A 111 -4.87 -35.74 2.73
N GLN A 112 -5.22 -36.63 3.66
CA GLN A 112 -6.31 -36.38 4.60
C GLN A 112 -5.93 -35.31 5.63
N GLU A 113 -4.71 -35.39 6.18
CA GLU A 113 -4.15 -34.38 7.09
C GLU A 113 -4.09 -33.00 6.43
N GLU A 114 -3.57 -32.92 5.19
CA GLU A 114 -3.57 -31.68 4.39
C GLU A 114 -4.97 -31.09 4.25
N LYS A 115 -5.95 -31.92 3.85
CA LYS A 115 -7.32 -31.46 3.69
C LYS A 115 -7.91 -30.93 5.00
N ALA A 116 -7.65 -31.62 6.11
CA ALA A 116 -8.12 -31.21 7.43
C ALA A 116 -7.45 -29.91 7.87
N ALA A 117 -6.13 -29.75 7.65
CA ALA A 117 -5.39 -28.55 7.98
C ALA A 117 -5.88 -27.35 7.15
N ARG A 118 -6.05 -27.50 5.83
CA ARG A 118 -6.60 -26.43 4.98
C ARG A 118 -8.02 -26.02 5.41
N THR A 119 -8.85 -26.97 5.81
CA THR A 119 -10.20 -26.68 6.34
C THR A 119 -10.12 -25.94 7.65
N PHE A 120 -9.18 -26.28 8.51
CA PHE A 120 -8.96 -25.62 9.80
C PHE A 120 -8.48 -24.16 9.62
N PHE A 121 -7.59 -23.91 8.68
CA PHE A 121 -7.06 -22.57 8.43
C PHE A 121 -7.99 -21.67 7.60
N SER A 122 -8.93 -22.25 6.85
CA SER A 122 -9.83 -21.51 5.96
C SER A 122 -10.59 -20.35 6.62
N PRO A 123 -11.14 -20.42 7.84
CA PRO A 123 -11.78 -19.28 8.48
C PRO A 123 -10.81 -18.11 8.72
N PHE A 124 -9.59 -18.39 9.16
CA PHE A 124 -8.56 -17.37 9.39
C PHE A 124 -8.13 -16.72 8.08
N GLU A 125 -7.98 -17.50 7.03
CA GLU A 125 -7.64 -16.99 5.68
C GLU A 125 -8.74 -16.07 5.15
N ASN A 126 -10.00 -16.41 5.36
CA ASN A 126 -11.13 -15.58 4.97
C ASN A 126 -11.18 -14.27 5.75
N GLU A 127 -10.93 -14.28 7.06
CA GLU A 127 -10.87 -13.06 7.87
C GLU A 127 -9.71 -12.16 7.44
N ILE A 128 -8.52 -12.72 7.23
CA ILE A 128 -7.36 -11.95 6.71
C ILE A 128 -7.67 -11.36 5.34
N PHE A 129 -8.35 -12.11 4.49
CA PHE A 129 -8.74 -11.64 3.17
C PHE A 129 -9.77 -10.49 3.26
N LYS A 130 -10.76 -10.59 4.14
CA LYS A 130 -11.74 -9.51 4.39
C LYS A 130 -11.06 -8.22 4.85
N LEU A 131 -10.10 -8.32 5.77
CA LEU A 131 -9.29 -7.16 6.14
C LEU A 131 -8.56 -6.55 4.94
N GLY A 132 -8.07 -7.38 4.01
CA GLY A 132 -7.49 -6.93 2.76
C GLY A 132 -8.48 -6.15 1.89
N VAL A 133 -9.73 -6.57 1.82
CA VAL A 133 -10.82 -5.88 1.09
C VAL A 133 -11.17 -4.55 1.77
N GLU A 134 -11.20 -4.50 3.11
CA GLU A 134 -11.43 -3.25 3.85
C GLU A 134 -10.30 -2.23 3.63
N ILE A 135 -9.05 -2.69 3.59
CA ILE A 135 -7.88 -1.83 3.27
C ILE A 135 -8.03 -1.28 1.85
N GLU A 136 -8.42 -2.11 0.89
CA GLU A 136 -8.64 -1.67 -0.50
C GLU A 136 -9.77 -0.65 -0.61
N SER A 137 -10.88 -0.85 0.14
CA SER A 137 -11.97 0.13 0.25
C SER A 137 -11.49 1.46 0.80
N PHE A 138 -10.73 1.45 1.89
CA PHE A 138 -10.16 2.64 2.50
C PHE A 138 -9.21 3.37 1.54
N GLU A 139 -8.37 2.63 0.80
CA GLU A 139 -7.48 3.20 -0.21
C GLU A 139 -8.27 3.90 -1.33
N GLN A 140 -9.30 3.23 -1.86
CA GLN A 140 -10.14 3.80 -2.92
C GLN A 140 -10.88 5.06 -2.46
N ASP A 141 -11.43 5.08 -1.26
CA ASP A 141 -12.13 6.24 -0.72
C ASP A 141 -11.17 7.41 -0.47
N SER A 142 -9.97 7.12 0.02
CA SER A 142 -8.91 8.13 0.14
C SER A 142 -8.53 8.74 -1.21
N PHE A 143 -8.47 7.94 -2.28
CA PHE A 143 -8.21 8.46 -3.62
C PHE A 143 -9.41 9.24 -4.19
N LYS A 144 -10.64 8.83 -3.90
CA LYS A 144 -11.85 9.60 -4.28
C LYS A 144 -11.83 10.99 -3.63
N GLU A 145 -11.54 11.06 -2.32
CA GLU A 145 -11.40 12.33 -1.59
C GLU A 145 -10.32 13.23 -2.18
N LEU A 146 -9.12 12.70 -2.44
CA LEU A 146 -8.04 13.44 -3.09
C LEU A 146 -8.44 13.97 -4.47
N ASN A 147 -9.24 13.22 -5.23
CA ASN A 147 -9.72 13.63 -6.55
C ASN A 147 -10.82 14.70 -6.46
N ALA A 148 -11.68 14.63 -5.45
CA ALA A 148 -12.72 15.62 -5.17
C ALA A 148 -12.19 16.92 -4.56
N ASN A 149 -10.88 17.00 -4.26
CA ASN A 149 -10.24 18.05 -3.46
C ASN A 149 -10.79 18.16 -2.02
N GLU A 150 -11.38 17.09 -1.56
CA GLU A 150 -11.80 16.89 -0.17
C GLU A 150 -10.71 16.06 0.51
N ILE A 151 -9.81 16.72 1.21
CA ILE A 151 -8.67 16.03 1.83
C ILE A 151 -9.04 15.69 3.26
N SER A 152 -8.95 14.40 3.61
CA SER A 152 -9.21 13.95 4.96
C SER A 152 -8.17 14.53 5.93
N THR A 153 -8.59 14.71 7.18
CA THR A 153 -7.73 15.21 8.26
C THR A 153 -6.48 14.34 8.44
N LEU A 154 -6.60 13.04 8.14
CA LEU A 154 -5.51 12.08 8.21
C LEU A 154 -4.30 12.49 7.34
N PHE A 155 -4.54 12.95 6.11
CA PHE A 155 -3.44 13.36 5.23
C PHE A 155 -2.71 14.60 5.72
N TYR A 156 -3.44 15.57 6.31
CA TYR A 156 -2.81 16.75 6.89
C TYR A 156 -1.92 16.39 8.08
N GLU A 157 -2.38 15.49 8.94
CA GLU A 157 -1.64 15.05 10.13
C GLU A 157 -0.45 14.18 9.76
N LEU A 158 -0.63 13.21 8.83
CA LEU A 158 0.41 12.28 8.40
C LEU A 158 1.59 13.01 7.76
N TRP A 159 1.32 14.04 6.97
CA TRP A 159 2.34 14.76 6.21
C TRP A 159 2.72 16.12 6.84
N GLY A 160 2.12 16.49 7.97
CA GLY A 160 2.40 17.74 8.65
C GLY A 160 2.09 18.99 7.82
N VAL A 161 1.10 18.92 6.94
CA VAL A 161 0.70 20.02 6.06
C VAL A 161 -0.30 20.92 6.79
N SER A 162 -0.13 22.26 6.73
CA SER A 162 -1.10 23.18 7.31
C SER A 162 -2.43 23.16 6.56
N LYS A 163 -3.53 23.24 7.33
CA LYS A 163 -4.90 23.35 6.79
C LYS A 163 -5.19 24.72 6.14
N ASP A 164 -4.29 25.70 6.30
CA ASP A 164 -4.43 27.04 5.71
C ASP A 164 -4.20 27.08 4.20
N PHE A 165 -3.56 26.03 3.66
CA PHE A 165 -3.31 25.95 2.22
C PHE A 165 -4.57 25.56 1.42
N PRO A 166 -4.72 26.07 0.18
CA PRO A 166 -5.81 25.68 -0.70
C PRO A 166 -5.83 24.14 -0.92
N THR A 167 -7.01 23.53 -0.76
CA THR A 167 -7.19 22.08 -0.86
C THR A 167 -6.69 21.49 -2.18
N LEU A 168 -6.89 22.21 -3.29
CA LEU A 168 -6.39 21.81 -4.61
C LEU A 168 -4.86 21.72 -4.65
N LEU A 169 -4.16 22.67 -4.02
CA LEU A 169 -2.71 22.68 -3.93
C LEU A 169 -2.21 21.52 -3.08
N VAL A 170 -2.85 21.31 -1.94
CA VAL A 170 -2.53 20.22 -1.01
C VAL A 170 -2.75 18.86 -1.67
N SER A 171 -3.85 18.67 -2.39
CA SER A 171 -4.13 17.44 -3.13
C SER A 171 -3.04 17.11 -4.16
N LYS A 172 -2.59 18.11 -4.94
CA LYS A 172 -1.48 17.93 -5.88
C LYS A 172 -0.17 17.62 -5.15
N PHE A 173 0.09 18.30 -4.03
CA PHE A 173 1.31 18.14 -3.25
C PHE A 173 1.40 16.74 -2.62
N ILE A 174 0.33 16.27 -1.99
CA ILE A 174 0.28 14.93 -1.37
C ILE A 174 0.61 13.82 -2.37
N ARG A 175 0.14 13.94 -3.62
CA ARG A 175 0.46 12.97 -4.69
C ARG A 175 1.94 12.95 -5.09
N LEU A 176 2.67 14.03 -4.82
CA LEU A 176 4.10 14.14 -5.13
C LEU A 176 4.98 13.62 -3.99
N LEU A 177 4.48 13.61 -2.76
CA LEU A 177 5.26 13.23 -1.57
C LEU A 177 5.90 11.83 -1.64
N PRO A 178 5.23 10.78 -2.13
CA PRO A 178 5.84 9.46 -2.29
C PRO A 178 7.07 9.46 -3.22
N TYR A 179 7.17 10.45 -4.12
CA TYR A 179 8.29 10.60 -5.06
C TYR A 179 9.35 11.60 -4.60
N SER A 180 9.21 12.16 -3.38
CA SER A 180 10.13 13.17 -2.83
C SER A 180 11.58 12.75 -2.86
N TYR A 181 11.88 11.46 -2.66
CA TYR A 181 13.23 10.90 -2.73
C TYR A 181 13.92 11.08 -4.10
N LYS A 182 13.16 11.21 -5.19
CA LYS A 182 13.67 11.50 -6.55
C LYS A 182 13.86 12.99 -6.80
N ILE A 183 13.14 13.82 -6.05
CA ILE A 183 13.08 15.27 -6.22
C ILE A 183 14.23 15.92 -5.46
N VAL A 184 14.52 15.43 -4.25
CA VAL A 184 15.54 15.98 -3.37
C VAL A 184 16.91 15.94 -4.05
N GLY A 185 17.58 17.09 -4.14
CA GLY A 185 18.88 17.26 -4.80
C GLY A 185 18.84 17.42 -6.33
N ASN A 186 17.67 17.25 -6.95
CA ASN A 186 17.51 17.45 -8.41
C ASN A 186 16.82 18.78 -8.69
N ILE A 187 17.64 19.87 -8.80
CA ILE A 187 17.15 21.24 -9.01
C ILE A 187 16.26 21.36 -10.26
N PRO A 188 16.63 20.85 -11.44
CA PRO A 188 15.79 20.96 -12.63
C PRO A 188 14.43 20.30 -12.45
N LEU A 189 14.38 19.12 -11.82
CA LEU A 189 13.13 18.42 -11.54
C LEU A 189 12.27 19.17 -10.51
N THR A 190 12.90 19.75 -9.49
CA THR A 190 12.22 20.58 -8.48
C THR A 190 11.53 21.78 -9.14
N VAL A 191 12.20 22.48 -10.02
CA VAL A 191 11.64 23.63 -10.76
C VAL A 191 10.44 23.21 -11.61
N GLN A 192 10.56 22.11 -12.36
CA GLN A 192 9.46 21.60 -13.17
C GLN A 192 8.23 21.22 -12.33
N ILE A 193 8.46 20.60 -11.17
CA ILE A 193 7.39 20.21 -10.27
C ILE A 193 6.71 21.42 -9.65
N LEU A 194 7.49 22.40 -9.18
CA LEU A 194 6.96 23.65 -8.64
C LEU A 194 6.13 24.41 -9.69
N SER A 195 6.62 24.50 -10.94
CA SER A 195 5.86 25.12 -12.02
C SER A 195 4.51 24.43 -12.27
N LYS A 196 4.49 23.09 -12.26
CA LYS A 196 3.24 22.32 -12.42
C LYS A 196 2.31 22.43 -11.21
N LEU A 197 2.87 22.52 -10.03
CA LEU A 197 2.11 22.61 -8.78
C LEU A 197 1.42 23.97 -8.65
N LEU A 198 2.16 25.05 -8.93
CA LEU A 198 1.67 26.43 -8.85
C LEU A 198 0.86 26.82 -10.10
N GLY A 199 1.13 26.21 -11.25
CA GLY A 199 0.54 26.57 -12.53
C GLY A 199 1.20 27.77 -13.20
N GLU A 200 2.36 28.20 -12.70
CA GLU A 200 3.12 29.35 -13.13
C GLU A 200 4.54 28.94 -13.55
N GLU A 201 5.21 29.77 -14.33
CA GLU A 201 6.60 29.52 -14.69
C GLU A 201 7.50 29.87 -13.50
N VAL A 202 8.22 28.86 -13.00
CA VAL A 202 9.13 29.02 -11.87
C VAL A 202 10.57 28.95 -12.39
N GLN A 203 11.40 29.92 -11.99
CA GLN A 203 12.84 29.94 -12.26
C GLN A 203 13.61 29.94 -10.96
N LEU A 204 14.65 29.13 -10.89
CA LEU A 204 15.50 29.03 -9.73
C LEU A 204 16.89 29.58 -10.12
N LYS A 205 17.30 30.65 -9.44
CA LYS A 205 18.60 31.31 -9.65
C LYS A 205 19.53 31.02 -8.49
N GLU A 206 20.72 30.58 -8.78
CA GLU A 206 21.78 30.48 -7.78
C GLU A 206 22.46 31.84 -7.63
N ARG A 207 22.58 32.31 -6.39
CA ARG A 207 23.45 33.44 -6.03
C ARG A 207 24.68 32.88 -5.36
N GLU A 208 25.85 33.37 -5.79
CA GLU A 208 27.13 32.93 -5.24
C GLU A 208 27.46 33.58 -3.89
N PHE A 209 26.85 34.73 -3.60
CA PHE A 209 27.01 35.41 -2.31
C PHE A 209 25.78 36.26 -1.98
N ALA A 210 25.59 36.52 -0.72
CA ALA A 210 24.61 37.47 -0.21
C ALA A 210 25.31 38.43 0.74
N THR A 211 24.97 39.72 0.64
CA THR A 211 25.46 40.72 1.56
C THR A 211 24.38 41.07 2.56
N TYR A 212 24.68 40.90 3.82
CA TYR A 212 23.81 41.26 4.91
C TYR A 212 24.31 42.52 5.58
N SER A 213 23.44 43.51 5.76
CA SER A 213 23.73 44.70 6.55
C SER A 213 22.99 44.63 7.88
N ASP A 214 23.72 44.70 8.96
CA ASP A 214 23.16 44.79 10.30
C ASP A 214 23.43 46.16 10.91
N GLU A 215 22.45 47.06 10.80
CA GLU A 215 22.53 48.41 11.36
C GLU A 215 22.23 48.45 12.86
N SER A 216 21.80 47.35 13.45
CA SER A 216 21.20 47.32 14.80
C SER A 216 22.16 46.90 15.92
N GLN A 217 23.33 46.37 15.62
CA GLN A 217 24.26 45.86 16.62
C GLN A 217 25.45 46.77 16.84
N GLY A 218 25.26 47.75 17.71
CA GLY A 218 26.39 48.33 18.42
C GLY A 218 26.94 47.30 19.41
N PHE A 219 27.99 46.57 19.01
CA PHE A 219 28.63 45.61 19.89
C PHE A 219 29.33 46.37 21.04
N CYS A 220 28.86 46.18 22.28
CA CYS A 220 29.54 46.66 23.47
C CYS A 220 30.54 45.63 23.94
N LEU A 221 31.81 45.92 23.92
CA LEU A 221 32.86 45.13 24.52
C LEU A 221 32.62 45.02 26.04
N GLY A 222 32.44 43.80 26.55
CA GLY A 222 32.36 43.55 27.98
C GLY A 222 31.18 42.75 28.48
N GLU A 223 30.24 42.38 27.64
CA GLU A 223 29.11 41.49 27.97
C GLU A 223 29.20 40.22 27.17
N ASP A 224 29.93 39.22 27.69
CA ASP A 224 30.07 37.84 27.12
C ASP A 224 30.45 37.75 25.62
N ILE A 225 31.06 38.80 25.07
CA ILE A 225 31.49 38.89 23.66
C ILE A 225 33.00 38.73 23.60
N TYR A 226 33.48 37.72 22.91
CA TYR A 226 34.91 37.40 22.74
C TYR A 226 35.44 37.96 21.42
N LEU A 227 36.51 38.74 21.52
CA LEU A 227 37.20 39.28 20.38
C LEU A 227 37.78 38.17 19.49
N GLY A 228 37.40 38.18 18.22
CA GLY A 228 37.82 37.15 17.25
C GLY A 228 36.94 35.92 17.15
N VAL A 229 35.90 35.81 17.94
CA VAL A 229 34.88 34.71 17.88
C VAL A 229 33.52 35.29 17.56
N ASP A 230 33.07 36.27 18.33
CA ASP A 230 31.71 36.80 18.23
C ASP A 230 31.63 38.22 17.66
N MET A 231 32.76 38.81 17.34
CA MET A 231 32.84 40.18 16.76
C MET A 231 33.06 40.13 15.25
N ILE A 232 32.16 40.76 14.53
CA ILE A 232 32.31 41.10 13.11
C ILE A 232 32.62 42.63 13.04
N THR A 233 33.71 42.99 12.42
CA THR A 233 34.06 44.40 12.19
C THR A 233 33.42 44.91 10.90
N GLY A 234 32.48 45.84 11.02
CA GLY A 234 31.78 46.46 9.90
C GLY A 234 30.26 46.36 10.05
N THR A 235 29.54 47.10 9.24
CA THR A 235 28.07 47.12 9.18
C THR A 235 27.51 46.16 8.14
N ALA A 236 28.38 45.52 7.36
CA ALA A 236 27.95 44.55 6.36
C ALA A 236 28.94 43.39 6.31
N TYR A 237 28.40 42.20 6.15
CA TYR A 237 29.19 40.99 5.94
C TYR A 237 28.69 40.24 4.69
N GLU A 238 29.61 39.60 4.02
CA GLU A 238 29.36 38.82 2.81
C GLU A 238 29.29 37.33 3.19
N ASP A 239 28.20 36.71 2.82
CA ASP A 239 28.05 35.25 2.94
C ASP A 239 28.29 34.63 1.56
N TYR A 240 29.34 33.81 1.46
CA TYR A 240 29.71 33.10 0.23
C TYR A 240 29.04 31.74 0.09
N THR A 241 28.08 31.42 0.94
CA THR A 241 27.28 30.22 0.74
C THR A 241 26.35 30.36 -0.47
N LYS A 242 26.16 29.30 -1.20
CA LYS A 242 25.25 29.31 -2.34
C LYS A 242 23.81 29.48 -1.88
N HIS A 243 23.18 30.55 -2.25
CA HIS A 243 21.79 30.86 -1.99
C HIS A 243 20.93 30.55 -3.22
N LEU A 244 19.75 29.94 -2.99
CA LEU A 244 18.78 29.69 -4.04
C LEU A 244 17.68 30.75 -3.96
N THR A 245 17.46 31.47 -5.07
CA THR A 245 16.35 32.43 -5.20
C THR A 245 15.31 31.85 -6.14
N LEU A 246 14.07 31.76 -5.67
CA LEU A 246 12.94 31.31 -6.45
C LEU A 246 12.22 32.54 -6.99
N GLU A 247 12.09 32.61 -8.33
CA GLU A 247 11.30 33.63 -9.03
C GLU A 247 10.08 32.95 -9.65
N ILE A 248 8.89 33.54 -9.46
CA ILE A 248 7.61 33.05 -9.97
C ILE A 248 7.03 34.10 -10.90
#